data_3cc1cbc8f77c0cfad48d6c88ec41c899
#
_entry.id   3cc1cbc8f77c0cfad48d6c88ec41c899
#
_cell.length_a   1.000
_cell.length_b   1.000
_cell.length_c   1.000
_cell.angle_alpha   90.00
_cell.angle_beta   90.00
_cell.angle_gamma   90.00
#
_symmetry.space_group_name_H-M   'P 1'
#
loop_
_entity.id
_entity.type
_entity.pdbx_description
1 polymer ?
#
loop_
_entity_poly.entity_id
_entity_poly.type
_entity_poly.pdbx_seq_one_letter_code
_entity_poly.pdbx_strand_id
1 'polypeptide(L)'
;MSVFCNQIRASSALVRRLKHALFLTQTARSFTTMEGHRPTIVHKRSLDILHDPWFNKGTAFSMTERDRLDLRGLLPPNIMSSDQQIERFMFDLKRLEEQAKDGPSDPNALAKWRILNRLHDRNETMYYKVLIAHIEEYAPIVYTPTVGLVCQNYSGLFRRPRGMYFSAADRGEMMSMVYNWPAEQVDMIVVTDGSRILGLGDLGVQGIGIAIGKLDLYVAAAGINPQRVLPVMIDVGTNNDKLLNDPLYLGLQQDRLDGDEYIAVIDEFMEAVFTRWPHVIVQFEDFQSKWAFKLLQRYRNTYRMFNDDVQGTAGVAIAGLLGAVRAQGRPMIDFPKQKIVVAGAGSAGIGVLNAARKTMARMLGNNEIAFESARSQFWVVDAKGLITEDRDNIDAEAQPFARKVKEANRQGLREGSSLIEVVQQVKPDVLLGLSAVGGLFSKEVLEALKGSTSTRPAIFAMSNPTTNAECTPEDAFSVVGDNIIFASGSPFTDVDLGNGHIGHSNQGNNMYLFPGIGLGTLLSGSRMISDGMLQAAAECLAAYMTEDEVVEGIIYPPISRIRDITKEVAAAVVQEAIEEDLAEGYREMDARELRRLDEEEIKEYVKNNMWTPEYPTLVYKKA
;
A
#
# COMPACT_ATOMS: atom_id res chain seq x y z
N MET A 1 33.56 14.45 -52.03
CA MET A 1 32.54 13.40 -51.72
C MET A 1 32.18 13.24 -50.22
N SER A 2 33.02 13.65 -49.28
CA SER A 2 32.71 13.48 -47.82
C SER A 2 31.75 14.52 -47.26
N VAL A 3 31.67 15.73 -47.80
CA VAL A 3 30.78 16.81 -47.30
C VAL A 3 29.32 16.61 -47.71
N PHE A 4 29.09 16.01 -48.89
CA PHE A 4 27.71 15.70 -49.35
C PHE A 4 27.05 14.55 -48.57
N CYS A 5 27.84 13.58 -48.09
CA CYS A 5 27.33 12.45 -47.29
C CYS A 5 26.88 12.88 -45.88
N ASN A 6 27.53 13.88 -45.28
CA ASN A 6 27.15 14.39 -43.94
C ASN A 6 25.90 15.28 -43.98
N GLN A 7 25.65 16.01 -45.05
CA GLN A 7 24.40 16.79 -45.20
C GLN A 7 23.16 15.90 -45.40
N ILE A 8 23.31 14.77 -46.11
CA ILE A 8 22.21 13.81 -46.32
C ILE A 8 21.89 13.05 -45.01
N ARG A 9 22.91 12.74 -44.20
CA ARG A 9 22.69 12.12 -42.86
C ARG A 9 22.04 13.09 -41.85
N ALA A 10 22.43 14.37 -41.88
CA ALA A 10 21.83 15.38 -41.03
C ALA A 10 20.36 15.66 -41.41
N SER A 11 20.02 15.70 -42.68
CA SER A 11 18.65 15.89 -43.16
C SER A 11 17.76 14.68 -42.86
N SER A 12 18.29 13.45 -42.92
CA SER A 12 17.53 12.24 -42.57
C SER A 12 17.27 12.11 -41.09
N ALA A 13 18.19 12.57 -40.23
CA ALA A 13 17.99 12.62 -38.79
C ALA A 13 16.96 13.71 -38.39
N LEU A 14 16.98 14.87 -39.06
CA LEU A 14 16.00 15.92 -38.85
C LEU A 14 14.59 15.51 -39.30
N VAL A 15 14.50 14.84 -40.47
CA VAL A 15 13.23 14.29 -40.99
C VAL A 15 12.71 13.17 -40.09
N ARG A 16 13.58 12.33 -39.50
CA ARG A 16 13.19 11.33 -38.51
C ARG A 16 12.71 12.01 -37.23
N ARG A 17 13.40 13.03 -36.71
CA ARG A 17 12.95 13.79 -35.51
C ARG A 17 11.64 14.53 -35.78
N LEU A 18 11.44 15.12 -36.95
CA LEU A 18 10.16 15.77 -37.30
C LEU A 18 9.02 14.75 -37.51
N LYS A 19 9.29 13.57 -38.07
CA LYS A 19 8.31 12.48 -38.15
C LYS A 19 8.00 11.91 -36.78
N HIS A 20 8.99 11.78 -35.91
CA HIS A 20 8.79 11.35 -34.51
C HIS A 20 8.00 12.37 -33.71
N ALA A 21 8.31 13.69 -33.84
CA ALA A 21 7.55 14.75 -33.21
C ALA A 21 6.12 14.88 -33.76
N LEU A 22 5.90 14.66 -35.06
CA LEU A 22 4.57 14.61 -35.67
C LEU A 22 3.79 13.36 -35.29
N PHE A 23 4.47 12.22 -35.12
CA PHE A 23 3.86 10.99 -34.62
C PHE A 23 3.50 11.11 -33.14
N LEU A 24 4.39 11.70 -32.32
CA LEU A 24 4.12 11.99 -30.90
C LEU A 24 2.99 13.02 -30.74
N THR A 25 2.87 14.02 -31.62
CA THR A 25 1.74 14.96 -31.58
C THR A 25 0.43 14.32 -32.07
N GLN A 26 0.49 13.33 -32.96
CA GLN A 26 -0.69 12.53 -33.35
C GLN A 26 -1.03 11.45 -32.31
N THR A 27 -0.04 10.77 -31.73
CA THR A 27 -0.25 9.82 -30.63
C THR A 27 -0.61 10.54 -29.34
N ALA A 28 0.02 11.67 -28.98
CA ALA A 28 -0.40 12.48 -27.83
C ALA A 28 -1.85 13.00 -27.99
N ARG A 29 -2.35 13.21 -29.20
CA ARG A 29 -3.78 13.49 -29.46
C ARG A 29 -4.67 12.26 -29.32
N SER A 30 -4.14 11.03 -29.43
CA SER A 30 -4.92 9.80 -29.23
C SER A 30 -4.77 9.24 -27.81
N PHE A 31 -3.67 9.57 -27.10
CA PHE A 31 -3.40 9.15 -25.71
C PHE A 31 -3.96 10.07 -24.64
N THR A 32 -4.42 11.27 -24.93
CA THR A 32 -5.44 11.91 -24.13
C THR A 32 -6.69 11.05 -24.32
N THR A 33 -6.76 9.94 -23.62
CA THR A 33 -8.03 9.27 -23.37
C THR A 33 -8.88 10.31 -22.71
N MET A 34 -9.66 10.98 -23.53
CA MET A 34 -10.65 11.97 -23.16
C MET A 34 -11.81 11.27 -22.41
N GLU A 35 -11.50 10.37 -21.46
CA GLU A 35 -12.55 9.82 -20.58
C GLU A 35 -13.27 10.95 -19.86
N GLY A 36 -12.57 12.04 -19.52
CA GLY A 36 -13.18 13.24 -18.94
C GLY A 36 -13.93 14.17 -19.93
N HIS A 37 -13.73 14.04 -21.24
CA HIS A 37 -14.34 14.94 -22.24
C HIS A 37 -15.40 14.29 -23.11
N ARG A 38 -15.47 12.95 -23.15
CA ARG A 38 -16.55 12.26 -23.87
C ARG A 38 -17.81 12.22 -22.99
N PRO A 39 -18.98 12.60 -23.53
CA PRO A 39 -20.23 12.46 -22.81
C PRO A 39 -20.47 11.01 -22.43
N THR A 40 -20.82 10.77 -21.18
CA THR A 40 -21.21 9.43 -20.70
C THR A 40 -22.67 9.19 -21.05
N ILE A 41 -22.95 8.10 -21.76
CA ILE A 41 -24.29 7.67 -22.07
C ILE A 41 -24.90 7.02 -20.83
N VAL A 42 -26.07 7.49 -20.43
CA VAL A 42 -26.84 6.93 -19.32
C VAL A 42 -28.21 6.49 -19.78
N HIS A 43 -28.70 5.40 -19.19
CA HIS A 43 -30.03 4.86 -19.43
C HIS A 43 -31.01 5.17 -18.28
N LYS A 44 -30.52 5.91 -17.27
CA LYS A 44 -31.28 6.39 -16.11
C LYS A 44 -31.60 7.86 -16.25
N ARG A 45 -32.70 8.31 -15.66
CA ARG A 45 -33.12 9.71 -15.59
C ARG A 45 -33.96 9.98 -14.34
N SER A 46 -34.31 11.22 -14.07
CA SER A 46 -35.14 11.64 -12.94
C SER A 46 -34.55 11.17 -11.60
N LEU A 47 -35.37 10.63 -10.70
CA LEU A 47 -34.93 10.13 -9.39
C LEU A 47 -33.93 8.99 -9.49
N ASP A 48 -34.03 8.13 -10.51
CA ASP A 48 -33.12 6.98 -10.66
C ASP A 48 -31.66 7.41 -10.81
N ILE A 49 -31.40 8.54 -11.51
CA ILE A 49 -30.04 9.05 -11.64
C ILE A 49 -29.55 9.80 -10.37
N LEU A 50 -30.46 10.44 -9.63
CA LEU A 50 -30.16 11.07 -8.36
C LEU A 50 -29.86 10.06 -7.24
N HIS A 51 -30.39 8.84 -7.35
CA HIS A 51 -30.14 7.75 -6.43
C HIS A 51 -28.96 6.86 -6.84
N ASP A 52 -28.35 7.12 -7.99
CA ASP A 52 -27.18 6.42 -8.45
C ASP A 52 -25.90 7.15 -8.00
N PRO A 53 -25.11 6.60 -7.07
CA PRO A 53 -23.93 7.29 -6.55
C PRO A 53 -22.90 7.67 -7.61
N TRP A 54 -22.81 6.89 -8.66
CA TRP A 54 -21.86 7.09 -9.75
C TRP A 54 -22.22 8.27 -10.65
N PHE A 55 -23.50 8.41 -11.00
CA PHE A 55 -23.96 9.45 -11.92
C PHE A 55 -24.49 10.69 -11.23
N ASN A 56 -24.79 10.60 -9.94
CA ASN A 56 -25.34 11.72 -9.19
C ASN A 56 -24.30 12.82 -8.99
N LYS A 57 -24.62 14.03 -9.48
CA LYS A 57 -23.82 15.25 -9.29
C LYS A 57 -24.45 16.20 -8.27
N GLY A 58 -25.61 15.85 -7.72
CA GLY A 58 -26.37 16.74 -6.84
C GLY A 58 -26.62 18.12 -7.47
N THR A 59 -26.28 19.18 -6.75
CA THR A 59 -26.46 20.57 -7.22
C THR A 59 -25.55 20.98 -8.39
N ALA A 60 -24.57 20.14 -8.76
CA ALA A 60 -23.66 20.44 -9.88
C ALA A 60 -24.23 20.07 -11.27
N PHE A 61 -25.39 19.41 -11.36
CA PHE A 61 -26.04 19.22 -12.64
C PHE A 61 -26.31 20.56 -13.32
N SER A 62 -25.75 20.76 -14.53
CA SER A 62 -25.98 21.94 -15.35
C SER A 62 -27.46 22.05 -15.78
N MET A 63 -27.90 23.25 -16.16
CA MET A 63 -29.30 23.42 -16.63
C MET A 63 -29.62 22.55 -17.83
N THR A 64 -28.67 22.39 -18.76
CA THR A 64 -28.84 21.52 -19.93
C THR A 64 -29.00 20.05 -19.54
N GLU A 65 -28.25 19.58 -18.53
CA GLU A 65 -28.41 18.22 -18.01
C GLU A 65 -29.70 18.05 -17.24
N ARG A 66 -30.12 19.08 -16.46
CA ARG A 66 -31.40 19.05 -15.74
C ARG A 66 -32.59 18.94 -16.70
N ASP A 67 -32.53 19.61 -17.86
CA ASP A 67 -33.56 19.46 -18.91
C ASP A 67 -33.52 18.07 -19.55
N ARG A 68 -32.34 17.62 -19.93
CA ARG A 68 -32.14 16.36 -20.65
C ARG A 68 -32.46 15.11 -19.83
N LEU A 69 -32.24 15.18 -18.50
CA LEU A 69 -32.36 14.07 -17.58
C LEU A 69 -33.62 14.13 -16.71
N ASP A 70 -34.57 15.02 -17.02
CA ASP A 70 -35.81 15.26 -16.27
C ASP A 70 -35.58 15.60 -14.78
N LEU A 71 -34.59 16.46 -14.48
CA LEU A 71 -34.22 16.86 -13.12
C LEU A 71 -34.80 18.21 -12.70
N ARG A 72 -35.49 18.93 -13.61
CA ARG A 72 -36.13 20.19 -13.28
C ARG A 72 -37.18 20.01 -12.19
N GLY A 73 -37.14 20.86 -11.16
CA GLY A 73 -38.02 20.77 -10.01
C GLY A 73 -37.61 19.75 -8.94
N LEU A 74 -36.68 18.84 -9.24
CA LEU A 74 -36.13 17.88 -8.27
C LEU A 74 -34.90 18.40 -7.53
N LEU A 75 -34.22 19.39 -8.09
CA LEU A 75 -33.01 19.99 -7.51
C LEU A 75 -33.27 21.48 -7.20
N PRO A 76 -32.64 22.04 -6.16
CA PRO A 76 -32.63 23.47 -5.89
C PRO A 76 -32.15 24.25 -7.12
N PRO A 77 -32.65 25.48 -7.37
CA PRO A 77 -32.40 26.19 -8.63
C PRO A 77 -30.93 26.58 -8.82
N ASN A 78 -30.20 26.83 -7.75
CA ASN A 78 -28.77 27.18 -7.85
C ASN A 78 -27.93 25.98 -8.35
N ILE A 79 -27.01 26.30 -9.28
CA ILE A 79 -26.01 25.33 -9.77
C ILE A 79 -24.69 25.63 -9.06
N MET A 80 -24.20 24.68 -8.31
CA MET A 80 -22.93 24.78 -7.59
C MET A 80 -21.81 24.13 -8.39
N SER A 81 -20.63 24.75 -8.37
CA SER A 81 -19.41 24.06 -8.81
C SER A 81 -19.07 22.90 -7.85
N SER A 82 -18.22 21.98 -8.30
CA SER A 82 -17.72 20.91 -7.42
C SER A 82 -17.00 21.47 -6.19
N ASP A 83 -16.27 22.58 -6.33
CA ASP A 83 -15.53 23.22 -5.25
C ASP A 83 -16.46 23.84 -4.21
N GLN A 84 -17.55 24.49 -4.65
CA GLN A 84 -18.60 24.96 -3.75
C GLN A 84 -19.32 23.83 -3.03
N GLN A 85 -19.48 22.66 -3.69
CA GLN A 85 -20.04 21.48 -3.03
C GLN A 85 -19.10 20.93 -1.95
N ILE A 86 -17.78 20.92 -2.22
CA ILE A 86 -16.76 20.52 -1.23
C ILE A 86 -16.77 21.49 -0.05
N GLU A 87 -16.71 22.80 -0.30
CA GLU A 87 -16.74 23.82 0.75
C GLU A 87 -17.97 23.66 1.67
N ARG A 88 -19.14 23.44 1.06
CA ARG A 88 -20.39 23.20 1.80
C ARG A 88 -20.33 21.91 2.63
N PHE A 89 -19.76 20.85 2.08
CA PHE A 89 -19.59 19.58 2.80
C PHE A 89 -18.61 19.72 3.97
N MET A 90 -17.48 20.42 3.74
CA MET A 90 -16.48 20.70 4.77
C MET A 90 -17.04 21.54 5.91
N PHE A 91 -17.90 22.52 5.58
CA PHE A 91 -18.57 23.33 6.59
C PHE A 91 -19.44 22.47 7.53
N ASP A 92 -20.21 21.51 6.99
CA ASP A 92 -21.01 20.59 7.80
C ASP A 92 -20.15 19.67 8.67
N LEU A 93 -19.00 19.23 8.16
CA LEU A 93 -18.08 18.36 8.88
C LEU A 93 -17.39 19.11 10.05
N LYS A 94 -16.91 20.32 9.82
CA LYS A 94 -16.31 21.19 10.86
C LYS A 94 -17.26 21.49 12.02
N ARG A 95 -18.56 21.66 11.75
CA ARG A 95 -19.56 21.85 12.82
C ARG A 95 -19.63 20.67 13.80
N LEU A 96 -19.29 19.48 13.36
CA LEU A 96 -19.24 18.30 14.23
C LEU A 96 -17.97 18.28 15.09
N GLU A 97 -16.87 18.78 14.55
CA GLU A 97 -15.59 18.90 15.27
C GLU A 97 -15.69 19.90 16.40
N GLU A 98 -16.33 21.05 16.18
CA GLU A 98 -16.55 22.07 17.18
C GLU A 98 -17.45 21.60 18.34
N GLN A 99 -18.27 20.57 18.13
CA GLN A 99 -19.16 20.02 19.15
C GLN A 99 -18.52 18.90 19.99
N ALA A 100 -17.30 18.48 19.62
CA ALA A 100 -16.58 17.43 20.34
C ALA A 100 -15.69 17.99 21.44
N LYS A 101 -15.77 17.39 22.64
CA LYS A 101 -14.87 17.71 23.75
C LYS A 101 -13.58 16.89 23.66
N ASP A 102 -12.45 17.54 23.98
CA ASP A 102 -11.10 16.99 23.96
C ASP A 102 -10.95 15.63 24.66
N GLY A 103 -10.32 14.67 23.96
CA GLY A 103 -9.93 13.37 24.48
C GLY A 103 -8.77 12.76 23.65
N PRO A 104 -7.98 11.84 24.21
CA PRO A 104 -6.74 11.33 23.59
C PRO A 104 -6.93 10.39 22.38
N SER A 105 -8.16 10.04 22.04
CA SER A 105 -8.53 9.39 20.76
C SER A 105 -9.64 10.22 20.14
N ASP A 106 -9.58 10.51 18.83
CA ASP A 106 -10.64 11.27 18.17
C ASP A 106 -12.00 10.57 18.37
N PRO A 107 -12.83 11.00 19.35
CA PRO A 107 -14.11 10.35 19.65
C PRO A 107 -15.10 10.49 18.48
N ASN A 108 -14.75 11.31 17.48
CA ASN A 108 -15.53 11.58 16.28
C ASN A 108 -15.04 10.81 15.06
N ALA A 109 -13.93 10.07 15.13
CA ALA A 109 -13.38 9.37 13.96
C ALA A 109 -14.42 8.48 13.28
N LEU A 110 -15.16 7.68 14.05
CA LEU A 110 -16.26 6.85 13.54
C LEU A 110 -17.44 7.68 13.01
N ALA A 111 -17.72 8.84 13.62
CA ALA A 111 -18.75 9.76 13.13
C ALA A 111 -18.33 10.41 11.81
N LYS A 112 -17.09 10.84 11.69
CA LYS A 112 -16.50 11.35 10.44
C LYS A 112 -16.56 10.28 9.34
N TRP A 113 -16.15 9.05 9.67
CA TRP A 113 -16.26 7.91 8.75
C TRP A 113 -17.71 7.71 8.26
N ARG A 114 -18.70 7.73 9.15
CA ARG A 114 -20.12 7.58 8.78
C ARG A 114 -20.58 8.68 7.82
N ILE A 115 -20.10 9.90 7.98
CA ILE A 115 -20.46 11.03 7.11
C ILE A 115 -19.82 10.87 5.75
N LEU A 116 -18.54 10.53 5.70
CA LEU A 116 -17.83 10.22 4.47
C LEU A 116 -18.47 9.03 3.73
N ASN A 117 -18.81 7.98 4.46
CA ASN A 117 -19.49 6.81 3.90
C ASN A 117 -20.87 7.16 3.32
N ARG A 118 -21.66 8.04 3.98
CA ARG A 118 -22.92 8.55 3.43
C ARG A 118 -22.70 9.39 2.17
N LEU A 119 -21.62 10.15 2.10
CA LEU A 119 -21.26 10.88 0.89
C LEU A 119 -20.93 9.90 -0.24
N HIS A 120 -20.12 8.88 0.04
CA HIS A 120 -19.77 7.84 -0.92
C HIS A 120 -21.02 7.12 -1.45
N ASP A 121 -21.98 6.77 -0.59
CA ASP A 121 -23.25 6.13 -0.96
C ASP A 121 -24.15 6.99 -1.84
N ARG A 122 -23.95 8.31 -1.84
CA ARG A 122 -24.78 9.28 -2.54
C ARG A 122 -24.12 9.91 -3.76
N ASN A 123 -22.83 10.18 -3.69
CA ASN A 123 -22.07 10.83 -4.74
C ASN A 123 -20.59 10.43 -4.66
N GLU A 124 -20.25 9.37 -5.35
CA GLU A 124 -18.94 8.74 -5.32
C GLU A 124 -17.83 9.65 -5.86
N THR A 125 -18.09 10.37 -6.95
CA THR A 125 -17.13 11.34 -7.52
C THR A 125 -16.77 12.41 -6.49
N MET A 126 -17.77 12.97 -5.80
CA MET A 126 -17.53 13.99 -4.77
C MET A 126 -16.79 13.40 -3.56
N TYR A 127 -17.10 12.16 -3.16
CA TYR A 127 -16.39 11.48 -2.09
C TYR A 127 -14.88 11.42 -2.37
N TYR A 128 -14.49 10.95 -3.54
CA TYR A 128 -13.07 10.88 -3.91
C TYR A 128 -12.46 12.27 -4.11
N LYS A 129 -13.23 13.25 -4.58
CA LYS A 129 -12.76 14.64 -4.69
C LYS A 129 -12.40 15.23 -3.32
N VAL A 130 -13.24 14.99 -2.32
CA VAL A 130 -12.98 15.39 -0.92
C VAL A 130 -11.78 14.63 -0.36
N LEU A 131 -11.75 13.30 -0.54
CA LEU A 131 -10.67 12.45 -0.01
C LEU A 131 -9.30 12.84 -0.59
N ILE A 132 -9.21 13.10 -1.89
CA ILE A 132 -7.97 13.48 -2.57
C ILE A 132 -7.54 14.89 -2.16
N ALA A 133 -8.47 15.85 -2.08
CA ALA A 133 -8.17 17.22 -1.72
C ALA A 133 -7.70 17.38 -0.26
N HIS A 134 -8.12 16.48 0.63
CA HIS A 134 -7.82 16.50 2.06
C HIS A 134 -7.27 15.15 2.54
N ILE A 135 -6.34 14.58 1.77
CA ILE A 135 -5.85 13.22 2.01
C ILE A 135 -5.18 13.06 3.38
N GLU A 136 -4.44 14.05 3.85
CA GLU A 136 -3.78 14.02 5.17
C GLU A 136 -4.79 13.91 6.32
N GLU A 137 -5.92 14.59 6.19
CA GLU A 137 -6.98 14.60 7.20
C GLU A 137 -7.84 13.33 7.15
N TYR A 138 -8.15 12.83 5.94
CA TYR A 138 -9.15 11.76 5.78
C TYR A 138 -8.57 10.37 5.53
N ALA A 139 -7.32 10.21 5.13
CA ALA A 139 -6.73 8.89 5.04
C ALA A 139 -6.75 8.15 6.38
N PRO A 140 -6.45 8.77 7.55
CA PRO A 140 -6.59 8.14 8.85
C PRO A 140 -8.03 7.79 9.24
N ILE A 141 -9.02 8.41 8.60
CA ILE A 141 -10.45 8.16 8.85
C ILE A 141 -10.97 7.01 8.00
N VAL A 142 -10.62 6.97 6.72
CA VAL A 142 -11.08 5.91 5.79
C VAL A 142 -10.25 4.64 5.90
N TYR A 143 -9.03 4.74 6.43
CA TYR A 143 -8.09 3.65 6.62
C TYR A 143 -7.58 3.58 8.07
N THR A 144 -6.32 3.18 8.28
CA THR A 144 -5.74 3.09 9.63
C THR A 144 -5.50 4.46 10.24
N PRO A 145 -5.87 4.69 11.53
CA PRO A 145 -6.34 3.69 12.51
C PRO A 145 -7.86 3.47 12.54
N THR A 146 -8.67 4.36 11.99
CA THR A 146 -10.14 4.37 12.17
C THR A 146 -10.82 3.14 11.58
N VAL A 147 -10.29 2.58 10.49
CA VAL A 147 -10.85 1.38 9.86
C VAL A 147 -10.91 0.17 10.82
N GLY A 148 -10.03 0.11 11.81
CA GLY A 148 -10.11 -0.89 12.87
C GLY A 148 -11.43 -0.81 13.68
N LEU A 149 -11.83 0.42 14.06
CA LEU A 149 -13.12 0.67 14.71
C LEU A 149 -14.29 0.36 13.76
N VAL A 150 -14.14 0.67 12.47
CA VAL A 150 -15.15 0.33 11.46
C VAL A 150 -15.35 -1.19 11.41
N CYS A 151 -14.27 -1.97 11.33
CA CYS A 151 -14.36 -3.43 11.33
C CYS A 151 -15.00 -3.97 12.60
N GLN A 152 -14.63 -3.47 13.79
CA GLN A 152 -15.23 -3.90 15.05
C GLN A 152 -16.75 -3.66 15.13
N ASN A 153 -17.27 -2.68 14.40
CA ASN A 153 -18.67 -2.27 14.43
C ASN A 153 -19.41 -2.53 13.10
N TYR A 154 -18.81 -3.24 12.17
CA TYR A 154 -19.29 -3.32 10.78
C TYR A 154 -20.71 -3.90 10.68
N SER A 155 -21.07 -4.90 11.46
CA SER A 155 -22.42 -5.45 11.48
C SER A 155 -23.49 -4.39 11.77
N GLY A 156 -23.20 -3.48 12.69
CA GLY A 156 -24.08 -2.33 12.99
C GLY A 156 -23.99 -1.18 11.98
N LEU A 157 -22.93 -1.11 11.20
CA LEU A 157 -22.67 -0.07 10.21
C LEU A 157 -23.17 -0.42 8.80
N PHE A 158 -23.34 -1.71 8.51
CA PHE A 158 -23.78 -2.18 7.20
C PHE A 158 -25.16 -1.59 6.83
N ARG A 159 -25.25 -1.00 5.63
CA ARG A 159 -26.49 -0.43 5.07
C ARG A 159 -26.75 -0.87 3.65
N ARG A 160 -25.71 -1.02 2.86
CA ARG A 160 -25.74 -1.49 1.49
C ARG A 160 -24.42 -2.18 1.12
N PRO A 161 -24.42 -3.14 0.19
CA PRO A 161 -23.19 -3.82 -0.20
C PRO A 161 -22.22 -2.84 -0.88
N ARG A 162 -20.94 -2.97 -0.50
CA ARG A 162 -19.82 -2.27 -1.09
C ARG A 162 -18.89 -3.19 -1.86
N GLY A 163 -19.09 -4.50 -1.71
CA GLY A 163 -18.29 -5.55 -2.28
C GLY A 163 -19.03 -6.86 -2.28
N MET A 164 -18.30 -7.94 -2.53
CA MET A 164 -18.85 -9.28 -2.56
C MET A 164 -18.44 -10.09 -1.33
N TYR A 165 -19.35 -10.97 -0.93
CA TYR A 165 -19.14 -11.93 0.14
C TYR A 165 -19.22 -13.34 -0.46
N PHE A 166 -18.16 -14.12 -0.22
CA PHE A 166 -18.11 -15.54 -0.54
C PHE A 166 -17.99 -16.30 0.77
N SER A 167 -18.72 -17.35 0.95
CA SER A 167 -18.69 -18.09 2.20
C SER A 167 -18.39 -19.58 2.01
N ALA A 168 -18.00 -20.24 3.07
CA ALA A 168 -17.83 -21.69 3.07
C ALA A 168 -19.12 -22.44 2.68
N ALA A 169 -20.29 -21.80 2.91
CA ALA A 169 -21.58 -22.35 2.52
C ALA A 169 -21.86 -22.28 1.00
N ASP A 170 -21.10 -21.43 0.28
CA ASP A 170 -21.27 -21.19 -1.16
C ASP A 170 -20.34 -22.07 -2.03
N ARG A 171 -19.73 -23.11 -1.45
CA ARG A 171 -18.85 -24.01 -2.21
C ARG A 171 -19.56 -24.65 -3.38
N GLY A 172 -18.95 -24.57 -4.58
CA GLY A 172 -19.50 -25.03 -5.84
C GLY A 172 -20.29 -23.99 -6.60
N GLU A 173 -20.58 -22.82 -5.99
CA GLU A 173 -21.41 -21.75 -6.58
C GLU A 173 -20.64 -20.45 -6.88
N MET A 174 -19.35 -20.34 -6.47
CA MET A 174 -18.60 -19.09 -6.56
C MET A 174 -18.45 -18.59 -8.00
N MET A 175 -18.36 -19.52 -8.97
CA MET A 175 -18.33 -19.19 -10.39
C MET A 175 -19.62 -18.47 -10.83
N SER A 176 -20.78 -18.88 -10.34
CA SER A 176 -22.04 -18.22 -10.65
C SER A 176 -22.17 -16.88 -9.93
N MET A 177 -21.65 -16.80 -8.70
CA MET A 177 -21.74 -15.61 -7.86
C MET A 177 -20.95 -14.41 -8.43
N VAL A 178 -19.78 -14.62 -9.02
CA VAL A 178 -18.98 -13.51 -9.59
C VAL A 178 -19.72 -12.78 -10.72
N TYR A 179 -20.69 -13.43 -11.38
CA TYR A 179 -21.54 -12.80 -12.41
C TYR A 179 -22.64 -11.91 -11.83
N ASN A 180 -22.89 -11.97 -10.53
CA ASN A 180 -23.81 -11.05 -9.86
C ASN A 180 -23.18 -9.64 -9.67
N TRP A 181 -21.86 -9.51 -9.78
CA TRP A 181 -21.22 -8.20 -9.76
C TRP A 181 -21.46 -7.49 -11.09
N PRO A 182 -22.02 -6.25 -11.08
CA PRO A 182 -22.48 -5.59 -12.29
C PRO A 182 -21.36 -5.11 -13.23
N ALA A 183 -20.14 -4.94 -12.73
CA ALA A 183 -19.03 -4.47 -13.55
C ALA A 183 -18.51 -5.58 -14.49
N GLU A 184 -18.47 -5.28 -15.78
CA GLU A 184 -17.87 -6.19 -16.77
C GLU A 184 -16.35 -6.31 -16.61
N GLN A 185 -15.71 -5.24 -16.12
CA GLN A 185 -14.28 -5.18 -15.87
C GLN A 185 -14.01 -4.82 -14.41
N VAL A 186 -13.15 -5.61 -13.78
CA VAL A 186 -12.58 -5.33 -12.47
C VAL A 186 -11.06 -5.32 -12.64
N ASP A 187 -10.43 -4.23 -12.25
CA ASP A 187 -8.99 -4.03 -12.37
C ASP A 187 -8.26 -4.43 -11.07
N MET A 188 -8.90 -4.20 -9.90
CA MET A 188 -8.32 -4.45 -8.59
C MET A 188 -9.32 -5.06 -7.62
N ILE A 189 -8.91 -6.13 -6.98
CA ILE A 189 -9.61 -6.76 -5.84
C ILE A 189 -8.70 -6.69 -4.61
N VAL A 190 -9.27 -6.28 -3.48
CA VAL A 190 -8.67 -6.53 -2.16
C VAL A 190 -9.53 -7.55 -1.46
N VAL A 191 -8.93 -8.64 -1.04
CA VAL A 191 -9.59 -9.76 -0.39
C VAL A 191 -9.04 -10.01 1.00
N THR A 192 -9.95 -10.28 1.95
CA THR A 192 -9.61 -10.71 3.31
C THR A 192 -10.48 -11.88 3.72
N ASP A 193 -10.00 -12.72 4.63
CA ASP A 193 -10.80 -13.73 5.32
C ASP A 193 -11.19 -13.28 6.75
N GLY A 194 -10.80 -12.08 7.14
CA GLY A 194 -11.09 -11.49 8.44
C GLY A 194 -10.39 -12.14 9.63
N SER A 195 -9.42 -13.03 9.38
CA SER A 195 -8.81 -13.85 10.45
C SER A 195 -7.81 -13.09 11.32
N ARG A 196 -7.26 -11.96 10.82
CA ARG A 196 -6.28 -11.17 11.57
C ARG A 196 -6.34 -9.69 11.18
N ILE A 197 -7.45 -9.05 11.46
CA ILE A 197 -7.66 -7.64 11.11
C ILE A 197 -6.75 -6.74 11.95
N LEU A 198 -5.74 -6.15 11.31
CA LEU A 198 -4.71 -5.33 11.97
C LEU A 198 -4.15 -6.04 13.22
N GLY A 199 -4.04 -5.34 14.35
CA GLY A 199 -3.72 -5.91 15.67
C GLY A 199 -4.93 -6.38 16.49
N LEU A 200 -6.15 -6.39 15.92
CA LEU A 200 -7.41 -6.67 16.63
C LEU A 200 -7.78 -8.16 16.64
N GLY A 201 -7.11 -8.97 15.79
CA GLY A 201 -7.36 -10.40 15.69
C GLY A 201 -8.51 -10.77 14.75
N ASP A 202 -9.17 -11.90 15.04
CA ASP A 202 -10.26 -12.43 14.24
C ASP A 202 -11.55 -11.60 14.41
N LEU A 203 -11.97 -10.95 13.33
CA LEU A 203 -13.21 -10.19 13.23
C LEU A 203 -14.20 -10.79 12.21
N GLY A 204 -13.89 -11.95 11.65
CA GLY A 204 -14.76 -12.66 10.70
C GLY A 204 -15.21 -11.77 9.56
N VAL A 205 -16.49 -11.87 9.18
CA VAL A 205 -17.08 -11.12 8.06
C VAL A 205 -16.92 -9.60 8.17
N GLN A 206 -16.80 -9.09 9.39
CA GLN A 206 -16.61 -7.66 9.65
C GLN A 206 -15.28 -7.13 9.09
N GLY A 207 -14.33 -8.02 8.80
CA GLY A 207 -13.05 -7.69 8.16
C GLY A 207 -13.17 -7.04 6.79
N ILE A 208 -14.30 -7.13 6.10
CA ILE A 208 -14.48 -6.45 4.80
C ILE A 208 -14.22 -4.93 4.88
N GLY A 209 -14.38 -4.33 6.05
CA GLY A 209 -14.08 -2.92 6.26
C GLY A 209 -12.66 -2.54 5.87
N ILE A 210 -11.66 -3.43 6.11
CA ILE A 210 -10.27 -3.18 5.70
C ILE A 210 -10.10 -3.18 4.18
N ALA A 211 -10.75 -4.13 3.49
CA ALA A 211 -10.70 -4.21 2.03
C ALA A 211 -11.33 -2.98 1.37
N ILE A 212 -12.43 -2.45 1.93
CA ILE A 212 -13.07 -1.22 1.48
C ILE A 212 -12.11 -0.03 1.62
N GLY A 213 -11.54 0.18 2.81
CA GLY A 213 -10.61 1.29 3.07
C GLY A 213 -9.35 1.21 2.22
N LYS A 214 -8.82 0.01 1.98
CA LYS A 214 -7.68 -0.23 1.08
C LYS A 214 -7.98 0.21 -0.34
N LEU A 215 -9.14 -0.16 -0.87
CA LEU A 215 -9.55 0.22 -2.23
C LEU A 215 -9.88 1.71 -2.35
N ASP A 216 -10.39 2.35 -1.30
CA ASP A 216 -10.51 3.81 -1.29
C ASP A 216 -9.15 4.49 -1.51
N LEU A 217 -8.07 3.94 -0.94
CA LEU A 217 -6.72 4.45 -1.17
C LEU A 217 -6.18 4.11 -2.57
N TYR A 218 -6.52 2.95 -3.15
CA TYR A 218 -6.20 2.66 -4.55
C TYR A 218 -6.82 3.68 -5.51
N VAL A 219 -8.05 4.07 -5.27
CA VAL A 219 -8.70 5.11 -6.06
C VAL A 219 -8.09 6.48 -5.79
N ALA A 220 -7.90 6.85 -4.53
CA ALA A 220 -7.41 8.17 -4.16
C ALA A 220 -5.94 8.38 -4.58
N ALA A 221 -5.06 7.43 -4.31
CA ALA A 221 -3.63 7.55 -4.56
C ALA A 221 -3.24 7.11 -5.98
N ALA A 222 -3.70 5.94 -6.43
CA ALA A 222 -3.33 5.39 -7.74
C ALA A 222 -4.25 5.84 -8.88
N GLY A 223 -5.41 6.43 -8.57
CA GLY A 223 -6.37 6.78 -9.62
C GLY A 223 -6.89 5.56 -10.38
N ILE A 224 -7.03 4.41 -9.71
CA ILE A 224 -7.77 3.29 -10.29
C ILE A 224 -9.25 3.67 -10.32
N ASN A 225 -9.89 3.42 -11.45
CA ASN A 225 -11.30 3.79 -11.61
C ASN A 225 -12.18 3.12 -10.54
N PRO A 226 -12.94 3.87 -9.73
CA PRO A 226 -13.74 3.31 -8.64
C PRO A 226 -14.81 2.30 -9.08
N GLN A 227 -15.27 2.35 -10.34
CA GLN A 227 -16.15 1.31 -10.88
C GLN A 227 -15.45 -0.03 -11.18
N ARG A 228 -14.12 -0.07 -11.08
CA ARG A 228 -13.30 -1.24 -11.40
C ARG A 228 -12.56 -1.81 -10.20
N VAL A 229 -12.95 -1.40 -9.01
CA VAL A 229 -12.44 -1.96 -7.76
C VAL A 229 -13.51 -2.80 -7.09
N LEU A 230 -13.10 -3.89 -6.43
CA LEU A 230 -14.02 -4.82 -5.79
C LEU A 230 -13.48 -5.28 -4.43
N PRO A 231 -14.03 -4.78 -3.31
CA PRO A 231 -13.78 -5.36 -1.99
C PRO A 231 -14.37 -6.76 -1.89
N VAL A 232 -13.62 -7.70 -1.36
CA VAL A 232 -14.06 -9.09 -1.20
C VAL A 232 -13.82 -9.58 0.22
N MET A 233 -14.84 -10.26 0.75
CA MET A 233 -14.77 -11.00 1.98
C MET A 233 -14.96 -12.50 1.71
N ILE A 234 -14.06 -13.34 2.21
CA ILE A 234 -14.21 -14.79 2.21
C ILE A 234 -14.54 -15.23 3.63
N ASP A 235 -15.80 -15.51 3.89
CA ASP A 235 -16.27 -15.92 5.21
C ASP A 235 -16.18 -17.45 5.36
N VAL A 236 -15.18 -17.88 6.08
CA VAL A 236 -14.98 -19.30 6.43
C VAL A 236 -15.30 -19.60 7.89
N GLY A 237 -16.05 -18.72 8.56
CA GLY A 237 -16.33 -18.76 9.99
C GLY A 237 -15.38 -17.86 10.79
N THR A 238 -15.50 -17.91 12.11
CA THR A 238 -14.70 -17.12 13.05
C THR A 238 -14.40 -17.92 14.31
N ASN A 239 -13.21 -17.73 14.88
CA ASN A 239 -12.83 -18.26 16.19
C ASN A 239 -12.99 -17.22 17.32
N ASN A 240 -13.75 -16.16 17.06
CA ASN A 240 -14.04 -15.11 18.03
C ASN A 240 -15.35 -15.42 18.76
N ASP A 241 -15.26 -15.91 20.00
CA ASP A 241 -16.41 -16.29 20.82
C ASP A 241 -17.46 -15.17 20.97
N LYS A 242 -17.03 -13.89 20.94
CA LYS A 242 -17.96 -12.76 21.03
C LYS A 242 -18.85 -12.68 19.79
N LEU A 243 -18.27 -12.91 18.61
CA LEU A 243 -18.99 -12.88 17.34
C LEU A 243 -19.86 -14.13 17.18
N LEU A 244 -19.36 -15.30 17.57
CA LEU A 244 -20.14 -16.56 17.55
C LEU A 244 -21.41 -16.47 18.37
N ASN A 245 -21.39 -15.70 19.47
CA ASN A 245 -22.51 -15.53 20.39
C ASN A 245 -23.31 -14.24 20.15
N ASP A 246 -22.95 -13.42 19.17
CA ASP A 246 -23.66 -12.17 18.85
C ASP A 246 -24.79 -12.46 17.83
N PRO A 247 -26.08 -12.32 18.24
CA PRO A 247 -27.20 -12.54 17.31
C PRO A 247 -27.29 -11.50 16.19
N LEU A 248 -26.54 -10.40 16.28
CA LEU A 248 -26.49 -9.35 15.25
C LEU A 248 -25.27 -9.48 14.33
N TYR A 249 -24.41 -10.48 14.53
CA TYR A 249 -23.29 -10.75 13.67
C TYR A 249 -23.78 -11.18 12.27
N LEU A 250 -23.18 -10.61 11.23
CA LEU A 250 -23.61 -10.83 9.84
C LEU A 250 -22.91 -11.99 9.12
N GLY A 251 -21.90 -12.61 9.74
CA GLY A 251 -21.15 -13.72 9.18
C GLY A 251 -21.65 -15.09 9.61
N LEU A 252 -20.95 -16.13 9.14
CA LEU A 252 -21.22 -17.51 9.54
C LEU A 252 -20.91 -17.70 11.03
N GLN A 253 -21.91 -18.13 11.80
CA GLN A 253 -21.77 -18.46 13.22
C GLN A 253 -21.26 -19.90 13.40
N GLN A 254 -20.03 -20.13 12.97
CA GLN A 254 -19.32 -21.41 13.07
C GLN A 254 -17.82 -21.19 13.25
N ASP A 255 -17.12 -22.18 13.78
CA ASP A 255 -15.67 -22.17 13.86
C ASP A 255 -15.04 -22.07 12.46
N ARG A 256 -13.88 -21.40 12.36
CA ARG A 256 -13.15 -21.29 11.11
C ARG A 256 -12.79 -22.64 10.55
N LEU A 257 -12.97 -22.76 9.23
CA LEU A 257 -12.35 -23.85 8.48
C LEU A 257 -10.82 -23.78 8.60
N ASP A 258 -10.19 -24.92 8.59
CA ASP A 258 -8.73 -25.06 8.60
C ASP A 258 -8.29 -26.16 7.59
N GLY A 259 -6.98 -26.29 7.37
CA GLY A 259 -6.42 -27.33 6.52
C GLY A 259 -6.86 -27.26 5.05
N ASP A 260 -7.13 -28.41 4.47
CA ASP A 260 -7.44 -28.53 3.04
C ASP A 260 -8.84 -27.98 2.70
N GLU A 261 -9.77 -28.02 3.64
CA GLU A 261 -11.12 -27.45 3.43
C GLU A 261 -11.06 -25.94 3.29
N TYR A 262 -10.24 -25.27 4.10
CA TYR A 262 -9.99 -23.83 3.98
C TYR A 262 -9.36 -23.50 2.62
N ILE A 263 -8.30 -24.23 2.22
CA ILE A 263 -7.62 -24.02 0.95
C ILE A 263 -8.58 -24.21 -0.23
N ALA A 264 -9.46 -25.22 -0.18
CA ALA A 264 -10.41 -25.49 -1.25
C ALA A 264 -11.39 -24.32 -1.49
N VAL A 265 -11.80 -23.60 -0.44
CA VAL A 265 -12.62 -22.39 -0.56
C VAL A 265 -11.84 -21.28 -1.28
N ILE A 266 -10.58 -21.06 -0.89
CA ILE A 266 -9.74 -20.03 -1.52
C ILE A 266 -9.43 -20.39 -2.98
N ASP A 267 -9.13 -21.67 -3.27
CA ASP A 267 -8.88 -22.16 -4.64
C ASP A 267 -10.07 -21.88 -5.56
N GLU A 268 -11.29 -22.20 -5.13
CA GLU A 268 -12.51 -21.97 -5.88
C GLU A 268 -12.74 -20.47 -6.14
N PHE A 269 -12.53 -19.63 -5.12
CA PHE A 269 -12.60 -18.17 -5.27
C PHE A 269 -11.61 -17.66 -6.31
N MET A 270 -10.35 -18.06 -6.24
CA MET A 270 -9.31 -17.63 -7.17
C MET A 270 -9.64 -18.07 -8.61
N GLU A 271 -10.09 -19.30 -8.81
CA GLU A 271 -10.49 -19.82 -10.11
C GLU A 271 -11.68 -19.03 -10.67
N ALA A 272 -12.71 -18.77 -9.87
CA ALA A 272 -13.89 -18.03 -10.28
C ALA A 272 -13.56 -16.60 -10.71
N VAL A 273 -12.75 -15.89 -9.91
CA VAL A 273 -12.36 -14.50 -10.15
C VAL A 273 -11.51 -14.37 -11.41
N PHE A 274 -10.47 -15.20 -11.58
CA PHE A 274 -9.60 -15.10 -12.75
C PHE A 274 -10.23 -15.67 -14.02
N THR A 275 -11.26 -16.51 -13.92
CA THR A 275 -12.09 -16.90 -15.06
C THR A 275 -12.97 -15.74 -15.53
N ARG A 276 -13.59 -15.01 -14.60
CA ARG A 276 -14.45 -13.86 -14.92
C ARG A 276 -13.66 -12.65 -15.38
N TRP A 277 -12.55 -12.34 -14.69
CA TRP A 277 -11.70 -11.17 -14.94
C TRP A 277 -10.22 -11.57 -15.07
N PRO A 278 -9.78 -12.06 -16.25
CA PRO A 278 -8.43 -12.63 -16.44
C PRO A 278 -7.28 -11.66 -16.17
N HIS A 279 -7.54 -10.35 -16.22
CA HIS A 279 -6.52 -9.32 -16.03
C HIS A 279 -6.57 -8.63 -14.66
N VAL A 280 -7.46 -9.06 -13.78
CA VAL A 280 -7.60 -8.50 -12.45
C VAL A 280 -6.34 -8.71 -11.62
N ILE A 281 -6.06 -7.76 -10.73
CA ILE A 281 -5.03 -7.92 -9.71
C ILE A 281 -5.73 -8.20 -8.38
N VAL A 282 -5.28 -9.22 -7.67
CA VAL A 282 -5.84 -9.60 -6.37
C VAL A 282 -4.80 -9.35 -5.28
N GLN A 283 -5.11 -8.42 -4.38
CA GLN A 283 -4.32 -8.19 -3.17
C GLN A 283 -4.95 -8.92 -1.99
N PHE A 284 -4.15 -9.74 -1.31
CA PHE A 284 -4.51 -10.38 -0.04
C PHE A 284 -4.18 -9.45 1.11
N GLU A 285 -5.10 -9.36 2.07
CA GLU A 285 -5.01 -8.42 3.20
C GLU A 285 -5.51 -9.06 4.50
N ASP A 286 -4.74 -8.91 5.58
CA ASP A 286 -5.12 -9.30 6.95
C ASP A 286 -5.51 -10.80 7.12
N PHE A 287 -4.78 -11.68 6.45
CA PHE A 287 -4.83 -13.12 6.68
C PHE A 287 -3.92 -13.52 7.84
N GLN A 288 -4.30 -14.57 8.58
CA GLN A 288 -3.40 -15.19 9.58
C GLN A 288 -2.05 -15.55 8.94
N SER A 289 -0.97 -15.36 9.70
CA SER A 289 0.41 -15.56 9.20
C SER A 289 0.63 -16.94 8.59
N LYS A 290 0.08 -18.01 9.19
CA LYS A 290 0.16 -19.37 8.65
C LYS A 290 -0.40 -19.52 7.24
N TRP A 291 -1.45 -18.74 6.91
CA TRP A 291 -2.09 -18.76 5.60
C TRP A 291 -1.48 -17.74 4.64
N ALA A 292 -1.12 -16.55 5.13
CA ALA A 292 -0.58 -15.48 4.30
C ALA A 292 0.60 -15.96 3.44
N PHE A 293 1.60 -16.63 4.04
CA PHE A 293 2.75 -17.19 3.31
C PHE A 293 2.38 -18.36 2.42
N LYS A 294 1.58 -19.31 2.92
CA LYS A 294 1.19 -20.50 2.17
C LYS A 294 0.39 -20.16 0.92
N LEU A 295 -0.57 -19.25 1.04
CA LEU A 295 -1.39 -18.78 -0.09
C LEU A 295 -0.56 -17.95 -1.07
N LEU A 296 0.33 -17.08 -0.58
CA LEU A 296 1.23 -16.33 -1.43
C LEU A 296 2.11 -17.27 -2.27
N GLN A 297 2.73 -18.29 -1.66
CA GLN A 297 3.52 -19.28 -2.39
C GLN A 297 2.69 -20.08 -3.39
N ARG A 298 1.43 -20.41 -3.03
CA ARG A 298 0.53 -21.19 -3.88
C ARG A 298 0.13 -20.44 -5.15
N TYR A 299 -0.14 -19.14 -5.06
CA TYR A 299 -0.81 -18.40 -6.14
C TYR A 299 0.07 -17.43 -6.90
N ARG A 300 1.14 -16.88 -6.30
CA ARG A 300 1.90 -15.77 -6.91
C ARG A 300 2.52 -16.05 -8.28
N ASN A 301 2.79 -17.30 -8.60
CA ASN A 301 3.38 -17.69 -9.89
C ASN A 301 2.33 -18.04 -10.94
N THR A 302 1.05 -18.15 -10.54
CA THR A 302 -0.06 -18.53 -11.44
C THR A 302 -0.98 -17.36 -11.72
N TYR A 303 -1.16 -16.49 -10.73
CA TYR A 303 -2.12 -15.39 -10.77
C TYR A 303 -1.45 -14.04 -10.52
N ARG A 304 -2.06 -12.97 -11.03
CA ARG A 304 -1.67 -11.59 -10.73
C ARG A 304 -2.10 -11.24 -9.32
N MET A 305 -1.32 -11.67 -8.33
CA MET A 305 -1.65 -11.46 -6.92
C MET A 305 -0.41 -11.13 -6.10
N PHE A 306 -0.64 -10.47 -4.99
CA PHE A 306 0.35 -10.26 -3.94
C PHE A 306 -0.33 -10.16 -2.57
N ASN A 307 0.46 -10.24 -1.51
CA ASN A 307 0.01 -10.05 -0.14
C ASN A 307 0.69 -8.80 0.44
N ASP A 308 -0.10 -7.79 0.80
CA ASP A 308 0.45 -6.51 1.27
C ASP A 308 1.08 -6.60 2.66
N ASP A 309 0.53 -7.43 3.57
CA ASP A 309 1.10 -7.60 4.92
C ASP A 309 2.50 -8.23 4.88
N VAL A 310 2.75 -9.09 3.88
CA VAL A 310 4.04 -9.76 3.69
C VAL A 310 4.96 -8.94 2.80
N GLN A 311 4.51 -8.60 1.60
CA GLN A 311 5.34 -8.01 0.55
C GLN A 311 5.36 -6.47 0.60
N GLY A 312 4.21 -5.83 0.86
CA GLY A 312 4.14 -4.37 1.02
C GLY A 312 4.87 -3.90 2.26
N THR A 313 4.67 -4.58 3.40
CA THR A 313 5.39 -4.28 4.66
C THR A 313 6.89 -4.46 4.49
N ALA A 314 7.33 -5.54 3.83
CA ALA A 314 8.74 -5.73 3.53
C ALA A 314 9.27 -4.62 2.62
N GLY A 315 8.54 -4.26 1.57
CA GLY A 315 8.92 -3.20 0.63
C GLY A 315 9.10 -1.84 1.29
N VAL A 316 8.14 -1.43 2.14
CA VAL A 316 8.23 -0.14 2.83
C VAL A 316 9.38 -0.12 3.85
N ALA A 317 9.63 -1.22 4.55
CA ALA A 317 10.79 -1.33 5.43
C ALA A 317 12.12 -1.23 4.65
N ILE A 318 12.22 -1.88 3.49
CA ILE A 318 13.39 -1.76 2.61
C ILE A 318 13.58 -0.31 2.14
N ALA A 319 12.51 0.36 1.72
CA ALA A 319 12.59 1.76 1.32
C ALA A 319 13.15 2.65 2.45
N GLY A 320 12.68 2.44 3.69
CA GLY A 320 13.21 3.13 4.85
C GLY A 320 14.68 2.82 5.13
N LEU A 321 15.07 1.54 5.05
CA LEU A 321 16.47 1.13 5.24
C LEU A 321 17.40 1.75 4.19
N LEU A 322 16.99 1.80 2.93
CA LEU A 322 17.72 2.48 1.86
C LEU A 322 17.76 3.99 2.06
N GLY A 323 16.64 4.60 2.51
CA GLY A 323 16.58 6.00 2.91
C GLY A 323 17.53 6.31 4.07
N ALA A 324 17.64 5.42 5.06
CA ALA A 324 18.58 5.54 6.16
C ALA A 324 20.04 5.51 5.69
N VAL A 325 20.40 4.66 4.73
CA VAL A 325 21.73 4.65 4.10
C VAL A 325 22.05 6.01 3.48
N ARG A 326 21.09 6.61 2.75
CA ARG A 326 21.24 7.97 2.19
C ARG A 326 21.41 9.01 3.29
N ALA A 327 20.59 8.96 4.33
CA ALA A 327 20.64 9.89 5.47
C ALA A 327 21.94 9.77 6.28
N GLN A 328 22.65 8.65 6.18
CA GLN A 328 24.00 8.44 6.70
C GLN A 328 25.09 9.02 5.75
N GLY A 329 24.72 9.70 4.67
CA GLY A 329 25.65 10.26 3.69
C GLY A 329 26.28 9.21 2.76
N ARG A 330 25.65 8.06 2.58
CA ARG A 330 26.14 6.94 1.76
C ARG A 330 25.22 6.66 0.58
N PRO A 331 25.73 6.23 -0.57
CA PRO A 331 24.88 5.84 -1.69
C PRO A 331 24.10 4.55 -1.35
N MET A 332 22.88 4.39 -1.87
CA MET A 332 22.02 3.22 -1.60
C MET A 332 22.71 1.88 -1.90
N ILE A 333 23.63 1.83 -2.86
CA ILE A 333 24.40 0.63 -3.19
C ILE A 333 25.29 0.14 -2.03
N ASP A 334 25.49 0.97 -1.01
CA ASP A 334 26.20 0.60 0.22
C ASP A 334 25.31 -0.11 1.25
N PHE A 335 24.03 -0.32 0.95
CA PHE A 335 23.12 -1.07 1.83
C PHE A 335 23.68 -2.43 2.28
N PRO A 336 24.34 -3.24 1.41
CA PRO A 336 24.95 -4.51 1.82
C PRO A 336 26.10 -4.38 2.85
N LYS A 337 26.53 -3.18 3.18
CA LYS A 337 27.57 -2.93 4.19
C LYS A 337 27.01 -2.56 5.57
N GLN A 338 25.68 -2.44 5.70
CA GLN A 338 24.99 -2.08 6.94
C GLN A 338 25.00 -3.25 7.92
N LYS A 339 25.41 -3.01 9.16
CA LYS A 339 25.22 -3.97 10.27
C LYS A 339 23.85 -3.72 10.90
N ILE A 340 23.02 -4.72 10.92
CA ILE A 340 21.63 -4.61 11.38
C ILE A 340 21.41 -5.56 12.55
N VAL A 341 21.07 -5.01 13.71
CA VAL A 341 20.55 -5.79 14.85
C VAL A 341 19.04 -5.77 14.79
N VAL A 342 18.44 -6.95 14.84
CA VAL A 342 16.99 -7.14 14.67
C VAL A 342 16.41 -7.73 15.93
N ALA A 343 15.42 -7.09 16.50
CA ALA A 343 14.63 -7.60 17.61
C ALA A 343 13.27 -8.12 17.10
N GLY A 344 13.12 -9.44 17.11
CA GLY A 344 11.93 -10.15 16.64
C GLY A 344 12.21 -11.07 15.46
N ALA A 345 11.85 -12.34 15.61
CA ALA A 345 12.00 -13.40 14.60
C ALA A 345 10.64 -14.03 14.23
N GLY A 346 9.54 -13.31 14.42
CA GLY A 346 8.22 -13.75 13.98
C GLY A 346 8.06 -13.66 12.46
N SER A 347 6.97 -14.23 11.92
CA SER A 347 6.75 -14.34 10.47
C SER A 347 6.88 -13.01 9.70
N ALA A 348 6.30 -11.92 10.23
CA ALA A 348 6.41 -10.60 9.59
C ALA A 348 7.88 -10.10 9.60
N GLY A 349 8.58 -10.28 10.72
CA GLY A 349 10.00 -9.92 10.84
C GLY A 349 10.86 -10.70 9.86
N ILE A 350 10.69 -12.01 9.79
CA ILE A 350 11.42 -12.87 8.84
C ILE A 350 11.11 -12.48 7.38
N GLY A 351 9.88 -12.07 7.08
CA GLY A 351 9.51 -11.54 5.76
C GLY A 351 10.35 -10.32 5.38
N VAL A 352 10.46 -9.35 6.28
CA VAL A 352 11.31 -8.14 6.09
C VAL A 352 12.78 -8.53 5.92
N LEU A 353 13.29 -9.43 6.78
CA LEU A 353 14.69 -9.89 6.70
C LEU A 353 15.02 -10.60 5.40
N ASN A 354 14.12 -11.48 4.92
CA ASN A 354 14.29 -12.16 3.65
C ASN A 354 14.31 -11.18 2.47
N ALA A 355 13.43 -10.18 2.48
CA ALA A 355 13.43 -9.13 1.47
C ALA A 355 14.72 -8.30 1.52
N ALA A 356 15.16 -7.88 2.71
CA ALA A 356 16.41 -7.14 2.87
C ALA A 356 17.63 -7.95 2.40
N ARG A 357 17.70 -9.24 2.76
CA ARG A 357 18.77 -10.14 2.28
C ARG A 357 18.77 -10.28 0.76
N LYS A 358 17.60 -10.45 0.14
CA LYS A 358 17.46 -10.52 -1.33
C LYS A 358 17.90 -9.22 -2.00
N THR A 359 17.47 -8.07 -1.48
CA THR A 359 17.88 -6.75 -1.99
C THR A 359 19.39 -6.57 -1.91
N MET A 360 20.00 -6.87 -0.75
CA MET A 360 21.46 -6.83 -0.59
C MET A 360 22.18 -7.79 -1.54
N ALA A 361 21.68 -9.03 -1.68
CA ALA A 361 22.28 -10.03 -2.57
C ALA A 361 22.20 -9.60 -4.04
N ARG A 362 21.07 -9.01 -4.47
CA ARG A 362 20.91 -8.47 -5.83
C ARG A 362 21.92 -7.35 -6.11
N MET A 363 22.15 -6.45 -5.16
CA MET A 363 23.17 -5.39 -5.26
C MET A 363 24.60 -5.94 -5.33
N LEU A 364 24.84 -7.15 -4.81
CA LEU A 364 26.13 -7.84 -4.81
C LEU A 364 26.34 -8.83 -5.97
N GLY A 365 25.39 -8.89 -6.93
CA GLY A 365 25.48 -9.77 -8.10
C GLY A 365 24.67 -11.05 -8.03
N ASN A 366 23.77 -11.19 -7.04
CA ASN A 366 22.72 -12.21 -6.95
C ASN A 366 23.20 -13.67 -7.07
N ASN A 367 24.31 -14.03 -6.41
CA ASN A 367 24.87 -15.37 -6.36
C ASN A 367 24.97 -15.88 -4.91
N GLU A 368 25.32 -17.13 -4.71
CA GLU A 368 25.40 -17.75 -3.37
C GLU A 368 26.31 -16.96 -2.42
N ILE A 369 27.45 -16.45 -2.91
CA ILE A 369 28.38 -15.64 -2.11
C ILE A 369 27.70 -14.34 -1.69
N ALA A 370 26.94 -13.72 -2.58
CA ALA A 370 26.18 -12.50 -2.29
C ALA A 370 25.12 -12.74 -1.20
N PHE A 371 24.37 -13.86 -1.28
CA PHE A 371 23.39 -14.23 -0.27
C PHE A 371 24.03 -14.51 1.11
N GLU A 372 25.20 -15.15 1.15
CA GLU A 372 25.92 -15.38 2.39
C GLU A 372 26.52 -14.09 2.96
N SER A 373 27.05 -13.21 2.10
CA SER A 373 27.51 -11.89 2.51
C SER A 373 26.37 -11.05 3.10
N ALA A 374 25.21 -11.02 2.42
CA ALA A 374 24.03 -10.33 2.91
C ALA A 374 23.54 -10.89 4.26
N ARG A 375 23.45 -12.22 4.39
CA ARG A 375 23.11 -12.89 5.65
C ARG A 375 24.01 -12.42 6.81
N SER A 376 25.29 -12.28 6.54
CA SER A 376 26.27 -11.90 7.55
C SER A 376 26.08 -10.48 8.13
N GLN A 377 25.20 -9.66 7.58
CA GLN A 377 24.90 -8.33 8.10
C GLN A 377 23.86 -8.34 9.23
N PHE A 378 23.05 -9.40 9.34
CA PHE A 378 21.96 -9.49 10.32
C PHE A 378 22.37 -10.19 11.61
N TRP A 379 21.95 -9.63 12.74
CA TRP A 379 22.05 -10.19 14.08
C TRP A 379 20.65 -10.23 14.68
N VAL A 380 20.06 -11.41 14.67
CA VAL A 380 18.64 -11.59 15.02
C VAL A 380 18.50 -12.06 16.45
N VAL A 381 17.71 -11.34 17.22
CA VAL A 381 17.42 -11.59 18.63
C VAL A 381 15.92 -11.84 18.79
N ASP A 382 15.57 -12.96 19.39
CA ASP A 382 14.17 -13.29 19.76
C ASP A 382 13.98 -13.22 21.30
N ALA A 383 12.86 -13.73 21.80
CA ALA A 383 12.55 -13.78 23.22
C ALA A 383 13.58 -14.58 24.06
N LYS A 384 14.36 -15.47 23.42
CA LYS A 384 15.40 -16.27 24.06
C LYS A 384 16.80 -15.67 23.88
N GLY A 385 16.92 -14.53 23.22
CA GLY A 385 18.18 -13.86 22.91
C GLY A 385 18.69 -14.14 21.50
N LEU A 386 19.99 -13.90 21.27
CA LEU A 386 20.63 -14.06 19.96
C LEU A 386 20.43 -15.48 19.41
N ILE A 387 20.00 -15.57 18.15
CA ILE A 387 19.84 -16.84 17.45
C ILE A 387 21.17 -17.25 16.82
N THR A 388 21.71 -18.40 17.22
CA THR A 388 22.89 -19.01 16.60
C THR A 388 22.61 -20.42 16.11
N GLU A 389 23.53 -20.99 15.33
CA GLU A 389 23.42 -22.38 14.82
C GLU A 389 23.39 -23.43 15.93
N ASP A 390 23.81 -23.07 17.17
CA ASP A 390 23.78 -23.98 18.35
C ASP A 390 22.40 -24.09 19.00
N ARG A 391 21.41 -23.31 18.55
CA ARG A 391 20.05 -23.36 19.10
C ARG A 391 19.31 -24.59 18.66
N ASP A 392 18.76 -25.33 19.64
CA ASP A 392 17.82 -26.42 19.37
C ASP A 392 16.47 -25.87 18.86
N ASN A 393 15.91 -26.50 17.83
CA ASN A 393 14.59 -26.19 17.28
C ASN A 393 14.41 -24.73 16.82
N ILE A 394 15.29 -24.28 15.92
CA ILE A 394 15.09 -23.00 15.21
C ILE A 394 13.97 -23.19 14.19
N ASP A 395 13.05 -22.23 14.15
CA ASP A 395 12.03 -22.18 13.09
C ASP A 395 12.71 -22.20 11.72
N ALA A 396 12.22 -23.02 10.80
CA ALA A 396 12.82 -23.23 9.47
C ALA A 396 13.00 -21.91 8.70
N GLU A 397 12.10 -20.96 8.89
CA GLU A 397 12.14 -19.63 8.26
C GLU A 397 13.20 -18.70 8.89
N ALA A 398 13.48 -18.85 10.18
CA ALA A 398 14.50 -18.09 10.91
C ALA A 398 15.90 -18.69 10.76
N GLN A 399 16.01 -19.99 10.46
CA GLN A 399 17.27 -20.72 10.34
C GLN A 399 18.29 -20.03 9.40
N PRO A 400 17.93 -19.48 8.23
CA PRO A 400 18.87 -18.77 7.37
C PRO A 400 19.58 -17.59 8.04
N PHE A 401 19.03 -17.05 9.13
CA PHE A 401 19.56 -15.90 9.86
C PHE A 401 20.28 -16.29 11.15
N ALA A 402 20.30 -17.58 11.51
CA ALA A 402 21.10 -18.06 12.65
C ALA A 402 22.58 -17.73 12.45
N ARG A 403 23.19 -17.08 13.43
CA ARG A 403 24.63 -16.72 13.35
C ARG A 403 25.50 -17.95 13.48
N LYS A 404 26.55 -18.01 12.67
CA LYS A 404 27.58 -19.02 12.85
C LYS A 404 28.27 -18.84 14.20
N VAL A 405 28.40 -19.90 14.95
CA VAL A 405 29.00 -19.88 16.29
C VAL A 405 30.38 -19.19 16.31
N LYS A 406 31.20 -19.46 15.30
CA LYS A 406 32.51 -18.82 15.15
C LYS A 406 32.41 -17.30 14.98
N GLU A 407 31.39 -16.82 14.30
CA GLU A 407 31.17 -15.37 14.10
C GLU A 407 30.69 -14.71 15.38
N ALA A 408 29.74 -15.34 16.10
CA ALA A 408 29.27 -14.85 17.40
C ALA A 408 30.43 -14.79 18.42
N ASN A 409 31.20 -15.85 18.54
CA ASN A 409 32.35 -15.92 19.47
C ASN A 409 33.41 -14.87 19.17
N ARG A 410 33.70 -14.52 17.91
CA ARG A 410 34.60 -13.43 17.54
C ARG A 410 34.16 -12.05 18.07
N GLN A 411 32.85 -11.88 18.23
CA GLN A 411 32.25 -10.66 18.77
C GLN A 411 32.04 -10.76 20.30
N GLY A 412 32.48 -11.83 20.94
CA GLY A 412 32.24 -12.06 22.37
C GLY A 412 30.79 -12.42 22.72
N LEU A 413 30.03 -12.85 21.72
CA LEU A 413 28.60 -13.22 21.84
C LEU A 413 28.45 -14.75 21.78
N ARG A 414 27.34 -15.25 22.32
CA ARG A 414 26.96 -16.66 22.32
C ARG A 414 25.48 -16.83 22.08
N GLU A 415 25.03 -18.07 21.91
CA GLU A 415 23.61 -18.39 21.87
C GLU A 415 22.89 -17.78 23.10
N GLY A 416 21.75 -17.12 22.84
CA GLY A 416 20.94 -16.52 23.88
C GLY A 416 21.48 -15.20 24.47
N SER A 417 22.57 -14.61 23.92
CA SER A 417 23.03 -13.27 24.34
C SER A 417 21.88 -12.26 24.24
N SER A 418 21.74 -11.42 25.27
CA SER A 418 20.66 -10.43 25.35
C SER A 418 20.78 -9.34 24.26
N LEU A 419 19.67 -8.66 23.98
CA LEU A 419 19.63 -7.55 23.01
C LEU A 419 20.68 -6.47 23.34
N ILE A 420 20.82 -6.13 24.63
CA ILE A 420 21.79 -5.15 25.10
C ILE A 420 23.23 -5.58 24.77
N GLU A 421 23.59 -6.84 25.10
CA GLU A 421 24.91 -7.39 24.78
C GLU A 421 25.18 -7.39 23.28
N VAL A 422 24.19 -7.78 22.47
CA VAL A 422 24.32 -7.81 21.02
C VAL A 422 24.55 -6.39 20.47
N VAL A 423 23.77 -5.39 20.89
CA VAL A 423 23.95 -3.99 20.45
C VAL A 423 25.32 -3.45 20.86
N GLN A 424 25.76 -3.73 22.10
CA GLN A 424 27.09 -3.27 22.62
C GLN A 424 28.27 -3.85 21.82
N GLN A 425 28.20 -5.12 21.45
CA GLN A 425 29.30 -5.82 20.78
C GLN A 425 29.29 -5.60 19.27
N VAL A 426 28.10 -5.65 18.63
CA VAL A 426 27.95 -5.49 17.17
C VAL A 426 28.13 -4.04 16.75
N LYS A 427 27.69 -3.08 17.58
CA LYS A 427 27.69 -1.63 17.27
C LYS A 427 27.00 -1.36 15.95
N PRO A 428 25.70 -1.68 15.83
CA PRO A 428 25.00 -1.69 14.57
C PRO A 428 24.84 -0.30 13.97
N ASP A 429 24.74 -0.25 12.63
CA ASP A 429 24.31 0.95 11.90
C ASP A 429 22.80 1.13 12.00
N VAL A 430 22.06 0.03 12.14
CA VAL A 430 20.58 -0.01 12.22
C VAL A 430 20.15 -0.92 13.36
N LEU A 431 19.23 -0.42 14.20
CA LEU A 431 18.47 -1.19 15.19
C LEU A 431 17.02 -1.32 14.67
N LEU A 432 16.60 -2.55 14.34
CA LEU A 432 15.33 -2.84 13.70
C LEU A 432 14.40 -3.64 14.63
N GLY A 433 13.27 -3.08 15.02
CA GLY A 433 12.26 -3.69 15.87
C GLY A 433 11.09 -4.27 15.05
N LEU A 434 10.83 -5.56 15.23
CA LEU A 434 9.77 -6.33 14.58
C LEU A 434 9.17 -7.34 15.57
N SER A 435 9.17 -6.98 16.87
CA SER A 435 8.92 -7.90 17.99
C SER A 435 7.46 -7.94 18.46
N ALA A 436 6.68 -6.92 18.15
CA ALA A 436 5.37 -6.62 18.73
C ALA A 436 5.41 -6.46 20.28
N VAL A 437 6.59 -6.15 20.85
CA VAL A 437 6.78 -5.94 22.29
C VAL A 437 7.10 -4.49 22.56
N GLY A 438 6.13 -3.77 23.11
CA GLY A 438 6.28 -2.35 23.43
C GLY A 438 7.40 -2.09 24.44
N GLY A 439 8.20 -1.05 24.20
CA GLY A 439 9.30 -0.63 25.07
C GLY A 439 10.51 -1.57 25.10
N LEU A 440 10.62 -2.51 24.16
CA LEU A 440 11.75 -3.45 24.08
C LEU A 440 13.10 -2.74 23.88
N PHE A 441 13.10 -1.62 23.16
CA PHE A 441 14.28 -0.74 23.08
C PHE A 441 14.37 0.15 24.32
N SER A 442 14.67 -0.51 25.45
CA SER A 442 14.81 0.17 26.75
C SER A 442 15.90 1.24 26.70
N LYS A 443 15.93 2.08 27.75
CA LYS A 443 16.96 3.12 27.89
C LYS A 443 18.37 2.53 27.76
N GLU A 444 18.63 1.36 28.36
CA GLU A 444 19.92 0.69 28.32
C GLU A 444 20.29 0.22 26.90
N VAL A 445 19.30 -0.27 26.12
CA VAL A 445 19.51 -0.65 24.71
C VAL A 445 19.84 0.58 23.88
N LEU A 446 19.09 1.68 24.07
CA LEU A 446 19.31 2.95 23.38
C LEU A 446 20.68 3.57 23.77
N GLU A 447 21.07 3.50 25.05
CA GLU A 447 22.41 3.92 25.49
C GLU A 447 23.53 3.09 24.85
N ALA A 448 23.33 1.78 24.71
CA ALA A 448 24.26 0.89 24.02
C ALA A 448 24.44 1.28 22.53
N LEU A 449 23.38 1.76 21.88
CA LEU A 449 23.43 2.20 20.49
C LEU A 449 24.30 3.43 20.25
N LYS A 450 24.58 4.28 21.29
CA LYS A 450 25.54 5.37 21.18
C LYS A 450 26.95 4.89 20.81
N GLY A 451 27.25 3.63 21.07
CA GLY A 451 28.50 2.99 20.66
C GLY A 451 28.56 2.58 19.20
N SER A 452 27.53 2.87 18.40
CA SER A 452 27.49 2.54 16.96
C SER A 452 28.72 3.05 16.22
N THR A 453 29.14 2.30 15.20
CA THR A 453 30.17 2.75 14.27
C THR A 453 29.68 3.76 13.25
N SER A 454 28.35 3.86 13.08
CA SER A 454 27.71 4.89 12.26
C SER A 454 27.70 6.24 12.98
N THR A 455 28.03 7.30 12.27
CA THR A 455 27.87 8.67 12.77
C THR A 455 26.41 9.08 12.95
N ARG A 456 25.49 8.38 12.27
CA ARG A 456 24.05 8.61 12.32
C ARG A 456 23.31 7.28 12.34
N PRO A 457 23.25 6.59 13.51
CA PRO A 457 22.57 5.30 13.61
C PRO A 457 21.07 5.44 13.38
N ALA A 458 20.45 4.40 12.80
CA ALA A 458 19.03 4.39 12.51
C ALA A 458 18.27 3.46 13.46
N ILE A 459 17.11 3.89 13.92
CA ILE A 459 16.20 3.16 14.80
C ILE A 459 14.87 2.99 14.05
N PHE A 460 14.45 1.75 13.85
CA PHE A 460 13.19 1.38 13.24
C PHE A 460 12.32 0.64 14.25
N ALA A 461 11.34 1.32 14.85
CA ALA A 461 10.36 0.74 15.77
C ALA A 461 9.08 0.38 14.99
N MET A 462 9.12 -0.74 14.26
CA MET A 462 8.13 -1.05 13.22
C MET A 462 6.89 -1.78 13.71
N SER A 463 6.82 -2.12 14.99
CA SER A 463 5.67 -2.85 15.54
C SER A 463 4.43 -1.97 15.73
N ASN A 464 3.26 -2.52 15.41
CA ASN A 464 1.95 -1.88 15.50
C ASN A 464 1.05 -2.62 16.51
N PRO A 465 0.10 -1.93 17.16
CA PRO A 465 -0.13 -0.49 17.19
C PRO A 465 0.92 0.28 18.02
N THR A 466 0.75 1.59 18.20
CA THR A 466 1.68 2.46 18.93
C THR A 466 2.12 1.92 20.30
N THR A 467 1.20 1.23 21.02
CA THR A 467 1.49 0.58 22.32
C THR A 467 2.49 -0.58 22.21
N ASN A 468 2.68 -1.13 21.04
CA ASN A 468 3.59 -2.25 20.77
C ASN A 468 4.90 -1.79 20.11
N ALA A 469 5.03 -0.49 19.81
CA ALA A 469 6.27 0.07 19.27
C ALA A 469 7.44 -0.15 20.26
N GLU A 470 8.57 -0.59 19.77
CA GLU A 470 9.72 -0.96 20.59
C GLU A 470 10.29 0.22 21.39
N CYS A 471 10.13 1.45 20.90
CA CYS A 471 10.33 2.70 21.65
C CYS A 471 9.55 3.84 21.00
N THR A 472 9.46 4.97 21.69
CA THR A 472 8.92 6.22 21.13
C THR A 472 10.03 7.06 20.50
N PRO A 473 9.72 7.99 19.59
CA PRO A 473 10.70 8.92 19.07
C PRO A 473 11.30 9.81 20.15
N GLU A 474 10.49 10.24 21.15
CA GLU A 474 10.95 11.03 22.28
C GLU A 474 12.03 10.29 23.08
N ASP A 475 11.83 8.99 23.37
CA ASP A 475 12.83 8.17 24.06
C ASP A 475 14.09 8.03 23.22
N ALA A 476 13.94 7.75 21.92
CA ALA A 476 15.07 7.57 21.01
C ALA A 476 15.95 8.84 20.94
N PHE A 477 15.35 10.00 20.66
CA PHE A 477 16.08 11.26 20.55
C PHE A 477 16.65 11.71 21.90
N SER A 478 15.91 11.58 23.00
CA SER A 478 16.38 12.01 24.33
C SER A 478 17.57 11.18 24.82
N VAL A 479 17.58 9.86 24.52
CA VAL A 479 18.64 8.97 25.02
C VAL A 479 19.82 8.91 24.05
N VAL A 480 19.61 8.68 22.75
CA VAL A 480 20.71 8.49 21.79
C VAL A 480 21.31 9.82 21.35
N GLY A 481 20.47 10.84 21.20
CA GLY A 481 20.86 12.19 20.79
C GLY A 481 20.20 12.60 19.46
N ASP A 482 20.43 13.83 19.06
CA ASP A 482 19.74 14.48 17.92
C ASP A 482 20.16 13.92 16.56
N ASN A 483 21.35 13.35 16.47
CA ASN A 483 21.92 12.87 15.20
C ASN A 483 21.61 11.39 14.96
N ILE A 484 20.32 11.04 15.00
CA ILE A 484 19.81 9.71 14.63
C ILE A 484 18.80 9.80 13.51
N ILE A 485 18.48 8.66 12.93
CA ILE A 485 17.34 8.50 12.02
C ILE A 485 16.33 7.65 12.77
N PHE A 486 15.11 8.16 12.90
CA PHE A 486 14.02 7.39 13.53
C PHE A 486 12.92 7.11 12.52
N ALA A 487 12.41 5.88 12.53
CA ALA A 487 11.22 5.48 11.77
C ALA A 487 10.36 4.51 12.58
N SER A 488 9.07 4.52 12.32
CA SER A 488 8.11 3.65 13.01
C SER A 488 7.05 3.09 12.06
N GLY A 489 6.43 1.98 12.46
CA GLY A 489 5.26 1.45 11.77
C GLY A 489 3.97 2.22 12.11
N SER A 490 3.90 2.76 13.33
CA SER A 490 2.77 3.53 13.84
C SER A 490 3.00 5.04 13.70
N PRO A 491 1.93 5.84 13.61
CA PRO A 491 2.08 7.30 13.55
C PRO A 491 2.52 7.86 14.90
N PHE A 492 3.56 8.69 14.88
CA PHE A 492 4.02 9.53 15.98
C PHE A 492 4.17 10.96 15.50
N THR A 493 4.07 11.91 16.41
CA THR A 493 4.39 13.31 16.15
C THR A 493 5.92 13.49 16.11
N ASP A 494 6.37 14.44 15.29
CA ASP A 494 7.76 14.86 15.28
C ASP A 494 8.16 15.46 16.64
N VAL A 495 9.42 15.33 17.02
CA VAL A 495 9.96 15.74 18.31
C VAL A 495 10.67 17.10 18.16
N ASP A 496 10.28 18.07 18.97
CA ASP A 496 11.02 19.33 19.07
C ASP A 496 12.32 19.10 19.87
N LEU A 497 13.46 19.14 19.18
CA LEU A 497 14.79 18.98 19.77
C LEU A 497 15.36 20.29 20.34
N GLY A 498 14.61 21.40 20.20
CA GLY A 498 15.03 22.73 20.60
C GLY A 498 15.86 23.45 19.52
N ASN A 499 16.04 24.77 19.69
CA ASN A 499 16.79 25.63 18.77
C ASN A 499 16.34 25.58 17.29
N GLY A 500 15.09 25.18 17.04
CA GLY A 500 14.52 25.06 15.70
C GLY A 500 14.87 23.75 14.98
N HIS A 501 15.47 22.79 15.66
CA HIS A 501 15.70 21.45 15.14
C HIS A 501 14.52 20.53 15.44
N ILE A 502 14.14 19.71 14.45
CA ILE A 502 13.05 18.75 14.53
C ILE A 502 13.60 17.35 14.36
N GLY A 503 13.27 16.46 15.29
CA GLY A 503 13.48 15.02 15.17
C GLY A 503 12.30 14.39 14.45
N HIS A 504 12.50 13.97 13.20
CA HIS A 504 11.43 13.41 12.37
C HIS A 504 11.10 11.98 12.78
N SER A 505 9.81 11.68 12.96
CA SER A 505 9.33 10.37 13.40
C SER A 505 9.07 9.39 12.26
N ASN A 506 9.13 9.79 11.02
CA ASN A 506 9.04 8.99 9.79
C ASN A 506 8.14 7.76 9.90
N GLN A 507 6.93 7.79 9.35
CA GLN A 507 6.05 6.62 9.37
C GLN A 507 6.24 5.75 8.13
N GLY A 508 6.65 4.48 8.32
CA GLY A 508 6.68 3.47 7.27
C GLY A 508 5.29 2.87 7.05
N ASN A 509 4.48 3.50 6.19
CA ASN A 509 3.13 3.03 5.89
C ASN A 509 3.07 2.38 4.51
N ASN A 510 2.44 1.19 4.42
CA ASN A 510 2.31 0.44 3.17
C ASN A 510 1.62 1.23 2.05
N MET A 511 0.82 2.25 2.39
CA MET A 511 0.16 3.10 1.40
C MET A 511 1.11 3.87 0.47
N TYR A 512 2.38 3.96 0.81
CA TYR A 512 3.39 4.50 -0.11
C TYR A 512 3.71 3.57 -1.27
N LEU A 513 3.45 2.26 -1.15
CA LEU A 513 3.85 1.26 -2.14
C LEU A 513 2.69 0.54 -2.81
N PHE A 514 1.72 -0.02 -2.05
CA PHE A 514 0.70 -0.88 -2.66
C PHE A 514 -0.09 -0.20 -3.79
N PRO A 515 -0.43 1.11 -3.74
CA PRO A 515 -1.14 1.74 -4.85
C PRO A 515 -0.31 1.80 -6.13
N GLY A 516 0.99 2.11 -6.00
CA GLY A 516 1.92 2.15 -7.13
C GLY A 516 2.23 0.76 -7.69
N ILE A 517 2.39 -0.25 -6.81
CA ILE A 517 2.56 -1.65 -7.23
C ILE A 517 1.34 -2.10 -8.04
N GLY A 518 0.12 -1.87 -7.53
CA GLY A 518 -1.10 -2.24 -8.22
C GLY A 518 -1.27 -1.52 -9.55
N LEU A 519 -1.09 -0.19 -9.58
CA LEU A 519 -1.21 0.60 -10.81
C LEU A 519 -0.13 0.21 -11.85
N GLY A 520 1.12 0.06 -11.44
CA GLY A 520 2.20 -0.33 -12.34
C GLY A 520 2.01 -1.73 -12.92
N THR A 521 1.57 -2.69 -12.09
CA THR A 521 1.20 -4.05 -12.55
C THR A 521 0.04 -4.01 -13.54
N LEU A 522 -0.98 -3.20 -13.27
CA LEU A 522 -2.12 -3.03 -14.17
C LEU A 522 -1.69 -2.46 -15.52
N LEU A 523 -0.95 -1.36 -15.50
CA LEU A 523 -0.57 -0.63 -16.72
C LEU A 523 0.49 -1.33 -17.55
N SER A 524 1.39 -2.11 -16.94
CA SER A 524 2.29 -3.00 -17.66
C SER A 524 1.57 -4.22 -18.24
N GLY A 525 0.39 -4.58 -17.71
CA GLY A 525 -0.27 -5.84 -18.01
C GLY A 525 0.53 -7.06 -17.57
N SER A 526 1.41 -6.90 -16.56
CA SER A 526 2.30 -7.95 -16.13
C SER A 526 1.56 -9.23 -15.76
N ARG A 527 2.10 -10.38 -16.16
CA ARG A 527 1.51 -11.70 -15.88
C ARG A 527 1.52 -12.06 -14.41
N MET A 528 2.47 -11.51 -13.66
CA MET A 528 2.66 -11.75 -12.22
C MET A 528 3.32 -10.53 -11.58
N ILE A 529 3.36 -10.51 -10.26
CA ILE A 529 4.10 -9.49 -9.50
C ILE A 529 5.39 -10.12 -9.01
N SER A 530 6.51 -9.74 -9.62
CA SER A 530 7.83 -10.29 -9.33
C SER A 530 8.47 -9.67 -8.10
N ASP A 531 9.50 -10.32 -7.56
CA ASP A 531 10.33 -9.74 -6.51
C ASP A 531 11.11 -8.51 -7.02
N GLY A 532 11.44 -8.45 -8.33
CA GLY A 532 12.07 -7.29 -8.97
C GLY A 532 11.15 -6.08 -8.98
N MET A 533 9.90 -6.25 -9.40
CA MET A 533 8.88 -5.17 -9.39
C MET A 533 8.66 -4.59 -7.97
N LEU A 534 8.63 -5.44 -6.95
CA LEU A 534 8.51 -5.01 -5.55
C LEU A 534 9.75 -4.27 -5.07
N GLN A 535 10.93 -4.72 -5.47
CA GLN A 535 12.19 -4.05 -5.15
C GLN A 535 12.30 -2.70 -5.86
N ALA A 536 11.97 -2.62 -7.15
CA ALA A 536 11.94 -1.37 -7.91
C ALA A 536 11.01 -0.33 -7.26
N ALA A 537 9.84 -0.77 -6.75
CA ALA A 537 8.94 0.08 -5.98
C ALA A 537 9.60 0.63 -4.70
N ALA A 538 10.29 -0.20 -3.94
CA ALA A 538 10.97 0.20 -2.71
C ALA A 538 12.16 1.14 -2.97
N GLU A 539 12.97 0.85 -3.99
CA GLU A 539 14.10 1.68 -4.40
C GLU A 539 13.63 3.06 -4.91
N CYS A 540 12.55 3.09 -5.69
CA CYS A 540 11.93 4.33 -6.15
C CYS A 540 11.45 5.19 -4.98
N LEU A 541 10.76 4.61 -3.99
CA LEU A 541 10.32 5.33 -2.80
C LEU A 541 11.49 5.91 -2.01
N ALA A 542 12.58 5.13 -1.84
CA ALA A 542 13.79 5.60 -1.16
C ALA A 542 14.51 6.73 -1.93
N ALA A 543 14.47 6.69 -3.26
CA ALA A 543 15.08 7.70 -4.15
C ALA A 543 14.24 8.97 -4.27
N TYR A 544 12.95 8.92 -3.96
CA TYR A 544 12.01 10.03 -4.14
C TYR A 544 12.36 11.26 -3.29
N MET A 545 12.92 11.05 -2.10
CA MET A 545 13.30 12.14 -1.21
C MET A 545 14.49 12.92 -1.76
N THR A 546 14.42 14.25 -1.66
CA THR A 546 15.54 15.14 -2.02
C THR A 546 16.71 14.96 -1.06
N GLU A 547 17.93 15.34 -1.49
CA GLU A 547 19.12 15.27 -0.62
C GLU A 547 18.96 16.16 0.62
N ASP A 548 18.34 17.34 0.48
CA ASP A 548 18.11 18.25 1.61
C ASP A 548 17.16 17.63 2.64
N GLU A 549 16.05 17.03 2.21
CA GLU A 549 15.12 16.32 3.09
C GLU A 549 15.79 15.14 3.80
N VAL A 550 16.61 14.38 3.09
CA VAL A 550 17.32 13.22 3.64
C VAL A 550 18.38 13.66 4.66
N VAL A 551 19.08 14.76 4.42
CA VAL A 551 20.03 15.34 5.38
C VAL A 551 19.33 15.77 6.68
N GLU A 552 18.11 16.28 6.60
CA GLU A 552 17.29 16.60 7.78
C GLU A 552 16.80 15.35 8.52
N GLY A 553 16.88 14.17 7.91
CA GLY A 553 16.45 12.89 8.49
C GLY A 553 15.03 12.48 8.08
N ILE A 554 14.48 13.08 7.02
CA ILE A 554 13.20 12.71 6.43
C ILE A 554 13.47 11.61 5.41
N ILE A 555 13.03 10.38 5.70
CA ILE A 555 13.24 9.20 4.84
C ILE A 555 11.95 8.67 4.19
N TYR A 556 10.80 9.18 4.61
CA TYR A 556 9.52 8.96 3.94
C TYR A 556 8.85 10.28 3.62
N PRO A 557 8.21 10.41 2.45
CA PRO A 557 7.58 11.66 2.05
C PRO A 557 6.27 11.94 2.82
N PRO A 558 5.81 13.20 2.86
CA PRO A 558 4.51 13.51 3.42
C PRO A 558 3.38 12.91 2.56
N ILE A 559 2.31 12.49 3.22
CA ILE A 559 1.16 11.82 2.58
C ILE A 559 0.43 12.72 1.58
N SER A 560 0.54 14.04 1.71
CA SER A 560 0.01 15.02 0.74
C SER A 560 0.54 14.83 -0.67
N ARG A 561 1.73 14.24 -0.80
CA ARG A 561 2.34 13.92 -2.12
C ARG A 561 1.95 12.53 -2.64
N ILE A 562 1.00 11.81 -2.02
CA ILE A 562 0.77 10.39 -2.29
C ILE A 562 0.49 10.08 -3.76
N ARG A 563 -0.24 10.93 -4.49
CA ARG A 563 -0.52 10.70 -5.91
C ARG A 563 0.74 10.81 -6.78
N ASP A 564 1.62 11.75 -6.45
CA ASP A 564 2.89 11.92 -7.16
C ASP A 564 3.85 10.75 -6.86
N ILE A 565 3.97 10.36 -5.58
CA ILE A 565 4.72 9.18 -5.16
C ILE A 565 4.21 7.93 -5.89
N THR A 566 2.90 7.73 -5.90
CA THR A 566 2.27 6.57 -6.54
C THR A 566 2.56 6.53 -8.04
N LYS A 567 2.57 7.68 -8.71
CA LYS A 567 2.93 7.80 -10.14
C LYS A 567 4.37 7.35 -10.38
N GLU A 568 5.33 7.84 -9.57
CA GLU A 568 6.75 7.47 -9.71
C GLU A 568 6.95 5.97 -9.41
N VAL A 569 6.36 5.47 -8.31
CA VAL A 569 6.44 4.04 -7.96
C VAL A 569 5.82 3.17 -9.05
N ALA A 570 4.66 3.54 -9.59
CA ALA A 570 4.03 2.79 -10.67
C ALA A 570 4.89 2.79 -11.94
N ALA A 571 5.53 3.91 -12.28
CA ALA A 571 6.44 3.98 -13.42
C ALA A 571 7.65 3.06 -13.23
N ALA A 572 8.25 3.02 -12.05
CA ALA A 572 9.34 2.09 -11.73
C ALA A 572 8.91 0.62 -11.84
N VAL A 573 7.70 0.30 -11.39
CA VAL A 573 7.13 -1.06 -11.50
C VAL A 573 6.88 -1.43 -12.98
N VAL A 574 6.39 -0.50 -13.81
CA VAL A 574 6.23 -0.71 -15.26
C VAL A 574 7.58 -0.96 -15.93
N GLN A 575 8.57 -0.15 -15.61
CA GLN A 575 9.92 -0.28 -16.16
C GLN A 575 10.52 -1.66 -15.82
N GLU A 576 10.47 -2.07 -14.57
CA GLU A 576 10.98 -3.39 -14.15
C GLU A 576 10.21 -4.54 -14.80
N ALA A 577 8.89 -4.43 -14.94
CA ALA A 577 8.09 -5.45 -15.65
C ALA A 577 8.51 -5.58 -17.14
N ILE A 578 8.94 -4.48 -17.77
CA ILE A 578 9.49 -4.50 -19.12
C ILE A 578 10.85 -5.19 -19.13
N GLU A 579 11.74 -4.87 -18.20
CA GLU A 579 13.10 -5.42 -18.09
C GLU A 579 13.10 -6.92 -17.82
N GLU A 580 12.16 -7.39 -16.99
CA GLU A 580 11.97 -8.82 -16.68
C GLU A 580 11.16 -9.59 -17.76
N ASP A 581 10.78 -8.95 -18.87
CA ASP A 581 9.95 -9.52 -19.95
C ASP A 581 8.58 -10.06 -19.47
N LEU A 582 8.01 -9.40 -18.45
CA LEU A 582 6.70 -9.74 -17.88
C LEU A 582 5.56 -8.89 -18.46
N ALA A 583 5.87 -7.74 -19.06
CA ALA A 583 4.90 -6.78 -19.56
C ALA A 583 4.20 -7.28 -20.83
N GLU A 584 2.87 -7.38 -20.79
CA GLU A 584 2.01 -7.75 -21.93
C GLU A 584 1.27 -6.55 -22.53
N GLY A 585 1.23 -5.43 -21.81
CA GLY A 585 0.48 -4.23 -22.18
C GLY A 585 -0.91 -4.16 -21.57
N TYR A 586 -1.52 -2.99 -21.63
CA TYR A 586 -2.83 -2.71 -21.04
C TYR A 586 -3.70 -1.93 -22.01
N ARG A 587 -4.91 -2.41 -22.28
CA ARG A 587 -5.88 -1.83 -23.20
C ARG A 587 -5.30 -1.60 -24.61
N GLU A 588 -5.20 -0.32 -25.03
CA GLU A 588 -4.70 0.08 -26.35
C GLU A 588 -3.15 0.06 -26.44
N MET A 589 -2.44 0.03 -25.30
CA MET A 589 -0.99 -0.04 -25.22
C MET A 589 -0.52 -1.49 -25.27
N ASP A 590 0.04 -1.91 -26.39
CA ASP A 590 0.62 -3.25 -26.50
C ASP A 590 2.05 -3.33 -25.91
N ALA A 591 2.54 -4.56 -25.68
CA ALA A 591 3.86 -4.80 -25.11
C ALA A 591 5.01 -4.21 -25.95
N ARG A 592 4.85 -4.09 -27.28
CA ARG A 592 5.90 -3.57 -28.16
C ARG A 592 5.97 -2.05 -28.09
N GLU A 593 4.81 -1.41 -27.97
CA GLU A 593 4.71 0.04 -27.79
C GLU A 593 5.26 0.43 -26.44
N LEU A 594 4.86 -0.30 -25.38
CA LEU A 594 5.31 -0.06 -24.01
C LEU A 594 6.86 -0.14 -23.89
N ARG A 595 7.49 -1.14 -24.53
CA ARG A 595 8.96 -1.30 -24.55
C ARG A 595 9.72 -0.21 -25.30
N ARG A 596 9.05 0.68 -26.03
CA ARG A 596 9.68 1.78 -26.76
C ARG A 596 9.69 3.08 -25.99
N LEU A 597 8.90 3.14 -24.92
CA LEU A 597 8.81 4.33 -24.09
C LEU A 597 10.11 4.50 -23.30
N ASP A 598 10.58 5.72 -23.20
CA ASP A 598 11.63 6.07 -22.25
C ASP A 598 11.02 6.31 -20.84
N GLU A 599 11.87 6.57 -19.86
CA GLU A 599 11.45 6.73 -18.45
C GLU A 599 10.42 7.85 -18.29
N GLU A 600 10.61 9.00 -18.92
CA GLU A 600 9.68 10.13 -18.83
C GLU A 600 8.37 9.85 -19.57
N GLU A 601 8.43 9.17 -20.70
CA GLU A 601 7.24 8.72 -21.43
C GLU A 601 6.43 7.68 -20.62
N ILE A 602 7.09 6.80 -19.86
CA ILE A 602 6.42 5.86 -18.93
C ILE A 602 5.71 6.64 -17.81
N LYS A 603 6.36 7.64 -17.20
CA LYS A 603 5.74 8.49 -16.16
C LYS A 603 4.52 9.22 -16.70
N GLU A 604 4.59 9.75 -17.90
CA GLU A 604 3.45 10.42 -18.57
C GLU A 604 2.34 9.42 -18.92
N TYR A 605 2.70 8.21 -19.38
CA TYR A 605 1.74 7.13 -19.61
C TYR A 605 0.99 6.76 -18.33
N VAL A 606 1.70 6.58 -17.21
CA VAL A 606 1.09 6.31 -15.91
C VAL A 606 0.14 7.44 -15.52
N LYS A 607 0.60 8.69 -15.55
CA LYS A 607 -0.19 9.87 -15.20
C LYS A 607 -1.48 9.98 -16.00
N ASN A 608 -1.42 9.72 -17.30
CA ASN A 608 -2.56 9.81 -18.21
C ASN A 608 -3.60 8.69 -18.01
N ASN A 609 -3.21 7.60 -17.34
CA ASN A 609 -4.10 6.50 -17.00
C ASN A 609 -4.63 6.55 -15.55
N MET A 610 -4.23 7.54 -14.76
CA MET A 610 -4.77 7.76 -13.42
C MET A 610 -6.13 8.48 -13.52
N TRP A 611 -7.19 7.81 -13.06
CA TRP A 611 -8.51 8.43 -12.98
C TRP A 611 -8.53 9.66 -12.07
N THR A 612 -9.31 10.65 -12.45
CA THR A 612 -9.54 11.89 -11.69
C THR A 612 -11.02 12.05 -11.37
N PRO A 613 -11.38 12.56 -10.18
CA PRO A 613 -12.77 12.69 -9.74
C PRO A 613 -13.46 13.90 -10.40
N GLU A 614 -13.67 13.86 -11.71
CA GLU A 614 -14.38 14.88 -12.45
C GLU A 614 -15.76 14.39 -12.88
N TYR A 615 -16.74 15.29 -12.83
CA TYR A 615 -18.09 14.96 -13.27
C TYR A 615 -18.16 14.89 -14.81
N PRO A 616 -18.44 13.73 -15.40
CA PRO A 616 -18.62 13.63 -16.85
C PRO A 616 -19.91 14.31 -17.29
N THR A 617 -19.97 14.84 -18.50
CA THR A 617 -21.24 15.28 -19.11
C THR A 617 -22.10 14.05 -19.38
N LEU A 618 -23.35 14.06 -18.88
CA LEU A 618 -24.27 12.94 -19.04
C LEU A 618 -25.25 13.16 -20.19
N VAL A 619 -25.43 12.13 -21.01
CA VAL A 619 -26.38 12.13 -22.12
C VAL A 619 -27.31 10.93 -22.00
N TYR A 620 -28.61 11.21 -21.91
CA TYR A 620 -29.62 10.16 -21.86
C TYR A 620 -29.78 9.50 -23.23
N LYS A 621 -29.76 8.16 -23.25
CA LYS A 621 -30.17 7.35 -24.37
C LYS A 621 -31.15 6.31 -23.84
N LYS A 622 -32.34 6.25 -24.49
CA LYS A 622 -33.30 5.20 -24.16
C LYS A 622 -32.67 3.84 -24.45
N ALA A 623 -32.84 2.89 -23.51
CA ALA A 623 -32.35 1.53 -23.64
C ALA A 623 -33.03 0.78 -24.80
#